data_673312b215dd3bab59b5d19c04958699
#
_entry.id   673312b215dd3bab59b5d19c04958699
#
_cell.length_a   1.000
_cell.length_b   1.000
_cell.length_c   1.000
_cell.angle_alpha   90.00
_cell.angle_beta   90.00
_cell.angle_gamma   90.00
#
_symmetry.space_group_name_H-M   'P 1'
#
loop_
_entity.id
_entity.type
_entity.pdbx_description
1 polymer ?
#
loop_
_entity_poly.entity_id
_entity_poly.type
_entity_poly.pdbx_seq_one_letter_code
_entity_poly.pdbx_strand_id
1 'polypeptide(L)'
;MDWLVDDLLTTLKSWGHAGGSAGHVIKKSDGEPAILAVKTAVMQRLGGVCIPEQPAKGEKAENGRIEEAGKTIRQLFCTFLYRIERGVDDKIPLDANIIPWIARWAAICYSRFHVGQDGKTAWERLRRRTCNVPVVPVGETVWYKELGDGSDRKDKANTEWFKGV
;
A
#
# COMPACT_ATOMS: atom_id res chain seq x y z
N MET A 1 -2.12 3.49 17.51
CA MET A 1 -3.34 3.37 16.67
C MET A 1 -3.50 4.56 15.74
N ASP A 2 -3.22 5.77 16.17
CA ASP A 2 -3.42 7.01 15.38
C ASP A 2 -2.64 7.02 14.06
N TRP A 3 -1.37 6.63 14.05
CA TRP A 3 -0.58 6.54 12.82
C TRP A 3 -1.24 5.65 11.74
N LEU A 4 -1.74 4.46 12.12
CA LEU A 4 -2.39 3.55 11.17
C LEU A 4 -3.68 4.17 10.58
N VAL A 5 -4.45 4.86 11.41
CA VAL A 5 -5.67 5.55 10.98
C VAL A 5 -5.33 6.69 10.03
N ASP A 6 -4.29 7.46 10.32
CA ASP A 6 -3.82 8.56 9.47
C ASP A 6 -3.29 8.07 8.11
N ASP A 7 -2.55 6.97 8.08
CA ASP A 7 -2.06 6.35 6.84
C ASP A 7 -3.23 5.84 5.98
N LEU A 8 -4.21 5.19 6.60
CA LEU A 8 -5.43 4.74 5.92
C LEU A 8 -6.25 5.90 5.36
N LEU A 9 -6.41 6.99 6.12
CA LEU A 9 -7.11 8.19 5.65
C LEU A 9 -6.38 8.84 4.48
N THR A 10 -5.06 8.95 4.55
CA THR A 10 -4.22 9.48 3.48
C THR A 10 -4.36 8.62 2.21
N THR A 11 -4.35 7.31 2.38
CA THR A 11 -4.54 6.36 1.28
C THR A 11 -5.93 6.52 0.65
N LEU A 12 -7.00 6.55 1.44
CA LEU A 12 -8.37 6.75 0.95
C LEU A 12 -8.54 8.08 0.21
N LYS A 13 -7.97 9.17 0.74
CA LYS A 13 -7.96 10.47 0.07
C LYS A 13 -7.21 10.42 -1.26
N SER A 14 -6.08 9.74 -1.32
CA SER A 14 -5.32 9.55 -2.57
C SER A 14 -6.10 8.77 -3.63
N TRP A 15 -7.06 7.96 -3.22
CA TRP A 15 -7.97 7.23 -4.09
C TRP A 15 -9.21 8.05 -4.51
N GLY A 16 -9.31 9.29 -4.05
CA GLY A 16 -10.41 10.18 -4.37
C GLY A 16 -11.56 10.15 -3.33
N HIS A 17 -11.38 9.44 -2.22
CA HIS A 17 -12.38 9.38 -1.14
C HIS A 17 -12.04 10.43 -0.07
N ALA A 18 -12.25 11.70 -0.41
CA ALA A 18 -11.88 12.82 0.46
C ALA A 18 -12.76 12.98 1.73
N GLY A 19 -13.82 12.17 1.86
CA GLY A 19 -14.83 12.35 2.90
C GLY A 19 -15.86 13.46 2.53
N GLY A 20 -16.79 13.76 3.45
CA GLY A 20 -17.85 14.73 3.20
C GLY A 20 -18.93 14.23 2.25
N SER A 21 -19.56 15.12 1.50
CA SER A 21 -20.67 14.80 0.58
C SER A 21 -20.24 14.18 -0.76
N ALA A 22 -18.96 13.96 -0.95
CA ALA A 22 -18.37 13.55 -2.24
C ALA A 22 -18.55 12.05 -2.59
N GLY A 23 -19.28 11.27 -1.82
CA GLY A 23 -19.59 9.88 -2.14
C GLY A 23 -19.70 8.95 -0.94
N HIS A 24 -20.26 7.78 -1.19
CA HIS A 24 -20.39 6.73 -0.19
C HIS A 24 -19.19 5.79 -0.29
N VAL A 25 -18.61 5.43 0.87
CA VAL A 25 -17.56 4.42 0.95
C VAL A 25 -18.10 3.21 1.70
N ILE A 26 -18.15 2.07 1.02
CA ILE A 26 -18.48 0.79 1.64
C ILE A 26 -17.19 0.18 2.15
N LYS A 27 -17.12 -0.07 3.47
CA LYS A 27 -15.98 -0.73 4.09
C LYS A 27 -16.38 -2.11 4.57
N LYS A 28 -15.90 -3.12 3.84
CA LYS A 28 -16.06 -4.52 4.20
C LYS A 28 -14.87 -5.03 4.99
N SER A 29 -15.11 -5.69 6.11
CA SER A 29 -14.09 -6.34 6.92
C SER A 29 -14.72 -7.52 7.66
N ASP A 30 -13.88 -8.44 8.14
CA ASP A 30 -14.30 -9.44 9.09
C ASP A 30 -14.66 -8.84 10.46
N GLY A 31 -15.19 -9.68 11.36
CA GLY A 31 -15.65 -9.27 12.69
C GLY A 31 -14.56 -9.21 13.75
N GLU A 32 -13.27 -9.26 13.38
CA GLU A 32 -12.18 -9.23 14.36
C GLU A 32 -12.16 -7.90 15.13
N PRO A 33 -12.14 -7.92 16.47
CA PRO A 33 -12.28 -6.70 17.30
C PRO A 33 -11.23 -5.63 16.98
N ALA A 34 -9.99 -6.02 16.69
CA ALA A 34 -8.92 -5.08 16.34
C ALA A 34 -9.20 -4.36 15.02
N ILE A 35 -9.70 -5.08 14.00
CA ILE A 35 -10.06 -4.52 12.70
C ILE A 35 -11.29 -3.62 12.82
N LEU A 36 -12.27 -4.01 13.62
CA LEU A 36 -13.45 -3.19 13.88
C LEU A 36 -13.10 -1.86 14.56
N ALA A 37 -12.17 -1.88 15.52
CA ALA A 37 -11.71 -0.65 16.19
C ALA A 37 -11.04 0.32 15.19
N VAL A 38 -10.16 -0.17 14.33
CA VAL A 38 -9.53 0.64 13.27
C VAL A 38 -10.58 1.16 12.28
N LYS A 39 -11.49 0.29 11.83
CA LYS A 39 -12.58 0.65 10.93
C LYS A 39 -13.44 1.79 11.49
N THR A 40 -13.84 1.69 12.76
CA THR A 40 -14.62 2.71 13.45
C THR A 40 -13.87 4.03 13.52
N ALA A 41 -12.60 4.02 13.94
CA ALA A 41 -11.78 5.22 14.02
C ALA A 41 -11.60 5.92 12.66
N VAL A 42 -11.38 5.13 11.59
CA VAL A 42 -11.29 5.69 10.22
C VAL A 42 -12.62 6.28 9.77
N MET A 43 -13.75 5.63 10.08
CA MET A 43 -15.08 6.14 9.73
C MET A 43 -15.40 7.45 10.43
N GLN A 44 -15.08 7.56 11.72
CA GLN A 44 -15.28 8.80 12.49
C GLN A 44 -14.48 9.97 11.93
N ARG A 45 -13.24 9.73 11.50
CA ARG A 45 -12.35 10.79 11.00
C ARG A 45 -12.53 11.12 9.51
N LEU A 46 -13.02 10.17 8.70
CA LEU A 46 -13.20 10.40 7.26
C LEU A 46 -14.28 11.43 6.98
N GLY A 47 -15.31 11.50 7.83
CA GLY A 47 -16.51 12.28 7.55
C GLY A 47 -17.30 11.77 6.35
N GLY A 48 -18.58 12.10 6.25
CA GLY A 48 -19.44 11.61 5.16
C GLY A 48 -20.07 10.25 5.42
N VAL A 49 -20.72 9.69 4.40
CA VAL A 49 -21.45 8.42 4.53
C VAL A 49 -20.51 7.25 4.33
N CYS A 50 -20.07 6.67 5.43
CA CYS A 50 -19.36 5.39 5.44
C CYS A 50 -20.32 4.27 5.83
N ILE A 51 -20.50 3.31 4.93
CA ILE A 51 -21.38 2.15 5.16
C ILE A 51 -20.51 0.99 5.62
N PRO A 52 -20.60 0.56 6.88
CA PRO A 52 -19.91 -0.65 7.33
C PRO A 52 -20.63 -1.88 6.79
N GLU A 53 -19.89 -2.74 6.12
CA GLU A 53 -20.39 -4.05 5.71
C GLU A 53 -19.59 -5.14 6.44
N GLN A 54 -20.30 -6.16 6.90
CA GLN A 54 -19.70 -7.34 7.51
C GLN A 54 -20.31 -8.56 6.83
N PRO A 55 -19.50 -9.59 6.53
CA PRO A 55 -20.04 -10.86 6.04
C PRO A 55 -20.97 -11.46 7.09
N ALA A 56 -21.98 -12.18 6.64
CA ALA A 56 -22.86 -12.92 7.53
C ALA A 56 -22.05 -13.94 8.34
N LYS A 57 -22.45 -14.17 9.58
CA LYS A 57 -21.73 -15.07 10.49
C LYS A 57 -21.68 -16.48 9.89
N GLY A 58 -20.46 -16.93 9.52
CA GLY A 58 -20.23 -18.24 8.90
C GLY A 58 -19.99 -18.21 7.38
N GLU A 59 -20.22 -17.09 6.69
CA GLU A 59 -19.94 -16.96 5.26
C GLU A 59 -18.50 -16.53 4.99
N LYS A 60 -17.60 -17.50 4.95
CA LYS A 60 -16.17 -17.27 4.63
C LYS A 60 -15.94 -16.87 3.17
N ALA A 61 -16.82 -17.29 2.26
CA ALA A 61 -16.67 -17.05 0.81
C ALA A 61 -16.69 -15.56 0.44
N GLU A 62 -17.39 -14.73 1.19
CA GLU A 62 -17.48 -13.30 0.93
C GLU A 62 -16.14 -12.54 1.09
N ASN A 63 -15.25 -13.03 1.94
CA ASN A 63 -13.91 -12.43 2.16
C ASN A 63 -12.81 -13.09 1.32
N GLY A 64 -13.14 -14.10 0.51
CA GLY A 64 -12.17 -14.90 -0.25
C GLY A 64 -11.20 -14.06 -1.12
N ARG A 65 -11.68 -12.97 -1.74
CA ARG A 65 -10.83 -12.07 -2.54
C ARG A 65 -9.79 -11.33 -1.70
N ILE A 66 -10.15 -10.90 -0.49
CA ILE A 66 -9.23 -10.21 0.42
C ILE A 66 -8.21 -11.19 0.98
N GLU A 67 -8.67 -12.40 1.32
CA GLU A 67 -7.80 -13.49 1.79
C GLU A 67 -6.79 -13.91 0.72
N GLU A 68 -7.23 -14.05 -0.53
CA GLU A 68 -6.35 -14.35 -1.68
C GLU A 68 -5.33 -13.22 -1.91
N ALA A 69 -5.77 -11.97 -1.89
CA ALA A 69 -4.89 -10.82 -2.00
C ALA A 69 -3.85 -10.80 -0.86
N GLY A 70 -4.28 -11.02 0.37
CA GLY A 70 -3.40 -11.10 1.54
C GLY A 70 -2.39 -12.24 1.42
N LYS A 71 -2.80 -13.41 0.93
CA LYS A 71 -1.91 -14.55 0.67
C LYS A 71 -0.85 -14.19 -0.39
N THR A 72 -1.27 -13.60 -1.50
CA THR A 72 -0.35 -13.21 -2.58
C THR A 72 0.63 -12.13 -2.13
N ILE A 73 0.17 -11.11 -1.39
CA ILE A 73 1.05 -10.07 -0.83
C ILE A 73 2.08 -10.67 0.13
N ARG A 74 1.67 -11.63 0.97
CA ARG A 74 2.57 -12.35 1.87
C ARG A 74 3.63 -13.14 1.10
N GLN A 75 3.26 -13.80 0.01
CA GLN A 75 4.20 -14.53 -0.85
C GLN A 75 5.21 -13.58 -1.49
N LEU A 76 4.76 -12.42 -1.99
CA LEU A 76 5.65 -11.38 -2.51
C LEU A 76 6.60 -10.84 -1.43
N PHE A 77 6.10 -10.58 -0.23
CA PHE A 77 6.92 -10.18 0.91
C PHE A 77 8.03 -11.20 1.20
N CYS A 78 7.69 -12.47 1.31
CA CYS A 78 8.67 -13.52 1.56
C CYS A 78 9.70 -13.62 0.42
N THR A 79 9.26 -13.45 -0.83
CA THR A 79 10.16 -13.47 -1.99
C THR A 79 11.14 -12.29 -1.96
N PHE A 80 10.67 -11.10 -1.63
CA PHE A 80 11.51 -9.90 -1.54
C PHE A 80 12.48 -9.99 -0.37
N LEU A 81 12.02 -10.43 0.79
CA LEU A 81 12.86 -10.64 1.96
C LEU A 81 13.99 -11.62 1.64
N TYR A 82 13.65 -12.78 1.07
CA TYR A 82 14.62 -13.79 0.65
C TYR A 82 15.66 -13.23 -0.35
N ARG A 83 15.20 -12.41 -1.31
CA ARG A 83 16.11 -11.79 -2.28
C ARG A 83 17.11 -10.85 -1.62
N ILE A 84 16.66 -10.02 -0.66
CA ILE A 84 17.54 -9.10 0.06
C ILE A 84 18.53 -9.90 0.94
N GLU A 85 18.03 -10.87 1.71
CA GLU A 85 18.87 -11.74 2.53
C GLU A 85 19.98 -12.42 1.73
N ARG A 86 19.66 -12.90 0.53
CA ARG A 86 20.68 -13.47 -0.38
C ARG A 86 21.66 -12.44 -0.91
N GLY A 87 21.25 -11.19 -1.03
CA GLY A 87 22.13 -10.10 -1.49
C GLY A 87 23.15 -9.66 -0.44
N VAL A 88 22.75 -9.73 0.83
CA VAL A 88 23.62 -9.36 1.97
C VAL A 88 24.31 -10.57 2.62
N ASP A 89 23.96 -11.78 2.18
CA ASP A 89 24.44 -13.07 2.72
C ASP A 89 24.19 -13.21 4.23
N ASP A 90 23.09 -12.65 4.71
CA ASP A 90 22.70 -12.68 6.12
C ASP A 90 21.19 -12.68 6.28
N LYS A 91 20.70 -13.06 7.47
CA LYS A 91 19.29 -13.02 7.82
C LYS A 91 18.87 -11.67 8.39
N ILE A 92 17.73 -11.19 7.91
CA ILE A 92 17.16 -9.93 8.39
C ILE A 92 16.22 -10.23 9.56
N PRO A 93 16.49 -9.67 10.76
CA PRO A 93 15.58 -9.79 11.90
C PRO A 93 14.19 -9.21 11.58
N LEU A 94 13.12 -9.85 12.06
CA LEU A 94 11.76 -9.43 11.80
C LEU A 94 11.39 -8.08 12.43
N ASP A 95 12.18 -7.59 13.37
CA ASP A 95 12.07 -6.27 13.99
C ASP A 95 12.92 -5.19 13.31
N ALA A 96 13.64 -5.54 12.24
CA ALA A 96 14.43 -4.58 11.47
C ALA A 96 13.54 -3.55 10.77
N ASN A 97 13.99 -2.30 10.73
CA ASN A 97 13.25 -1.17 10.13
C ASN A 97 12.88 -1.36 8.66
N ILE A 98 13.57 -2.23 7.94
CA ILE A 98 13.29 -2.53 6.53
C ILE A 98 12.03 -3.41 6.36
N ILE A 99 11.64 -4.18 7.36
CA ILE A 99 10.52 -5.13 7.26
C ILE A 99 9.18 -4.46 6.90
N PRO A 100 8.74 -3.38 7.57
CA PRO A 100 7.54 -2.66 7.19
C PRO A 100 7.60 -2.10 5.76
N TRP A 101 8.79 -1.67 5.33
CA TRP A 101 8.99 -1.15 3.97
C TRP A 101 8.82 -2.27 2.92
N ILE A 102 9.41 -3.45 3.14
CA ILE A 102 9.23 -4.61 2.24
C ILE A 102 7.75 -5.01 2.15
N ALA A 103 7.03 -5.02 3.27
CA ALA A 103 5.61 -5.33 3.29
C ALA A 103 4.78 -4.33 2.47
N ARG A 104 5.05 -3.03 2.66
CA ARG A 104 4.42 -1.96 1.88
C ARG A 104 4.74 -2.06 0.39
N TRP A 105 5.99 -2.38 0.05
CA TRP A 105 6.42 -2.57 -1.33
C TRP A 105 5.73 -3.75 -1.99
N ALA A 106 5.57 -4.88 -1.29
CA ALA A 106 4.82 -6.02 -1.78
C ALA A 106 3.36 -5.65 -2.12
N ALA A 107 2.70 -4.87 -1.27
CA ALA A 107 1.34 -4.39 -1.52
C ALA A 107 1.27 -3.43 -2.72
N ILE A 108 2.27 -2.56 -2.89
CA ILE A 108 2.38 -1.67 -4.05
C ILE A 108 2.55 -2.49 -5.33
N CYS A 109 3.44 -3.48 -5.34
CA CYS A 109 3.64 -4.36 -6.50
C CYS A 109 2.37 -5.14 -6.83
N TYR A 110 1.69 -5.69 -5.84
CA TYR A 110 0.40 -6.35 -6.04
C TYR A 110 -0.62 -5.42 -6.70
N SER A 111 -0.80 -4.22 -6.17
CA SER A 111 -1.80 -3.27 -6.69
C SER A 111 -1.51 -2.78 -8.10
N ARG A 112 -0.25 -2.70 -8.49
CA ARG A 112 0.17 -2.18 -9.79
C ARG A 112 0.26 -3.24 -10.88
N PHE A 113 0.58 -4.49 -10.53
CA PHE A 113 0.95 -5.52 -11.51
C PHE A 113 0.12 -6.79 -11.45
N HIS A 114 -0.58 -7.06 -10.35
CA HIS A 114 -1.48 -8.22 -10.27
C HIS A 114 -2.73 -7.96 -11.11
N VAL A 115 -2.92 -8.77 -12.16
CA VAL A 115 -4.07 -8.70 -13.05
C VAL A 115 -5.22 -9.53 -12.48
N GLY A 116 -6.36 -8.90 -12.27
CA GLY A 116 -7.57 -9.58 -11.79
C GLY A 116 -8.31 -10.34 -12.90
N GLN A 117 -9.40 -10.97 -12.54
CA GLN A 117 -10.25 -11.75 -13.46
C GLN A 117 -10.83 -10.91 -14.62
N ASP A 118 -10.99 -9.62 -14.42
CA ASP A 118 -11.46 -8.65 -15.43
C ASP A 118 -10.35 -8.15 -16.37
N GLY A 119 -9.15 -8.72 -16.30
CA GLY A 119 -8.00 -8.33 -17.10
C GLY A 119 -7.35 -7.01 -16.69
N LYS A 120 -7.72 -6.43 -15.55
CA LYS A 120 -7.21 -5.14 -15.07
C LYS A 120 -6.48 -5.27 -13.74
N THR A 121 -5.48 -4.42 -13.53
CA THR A 121 -4.84 -4.26 -12.23
C THR A 121 -5.69 -3.37 -11.31
N ALA A 122 -5.45 -3.41 -10.00
CA ALA A 122 -6.08 -2.49 -9.06
C ALA A 122 -5.73 -1.02 -9.38
N TRP A 123 -4.51 -0.79 -9.83
CA TRP A 123 -4.08 0.53 -10.29
C TRP A 123 -4.92 1.05 -11.48
N GLU A 124 -5.13 0.22 -12.49
CA GLU A 124 -5.91 0.59 -13.68
C GLU A 124 -7.37 0.86 -13.35
N ARG A 125 -7.98 0.08 -12.45
CA ARG A 125 -9.35 0.35 -11.97
C ARG A 125 -9.45 1.70 -11.28
N LEU A 126 -8.44 2.05 -10.48
CA LEU A 126 -8.43 3.28 -9.70
C LEU A 126 -8.04 4.51 -10.53
N ARG A 127 -6.99 4.39 -11.34
CA ARG A 127 -6.40 5.51 -12.09
C ARG A 127 -6.85 5.59 -13.55
N ARG A 128 -7.59 4.60 -14.05
CA ARG A 128 -8.07 4.48 -15.43
C ARG A 128 -6.95 4.53 -16.49
N ARG A 129 -5.74 4.17 -16.10
CA ARG A 129 -4.56 4.10 -16.97
C ARG A 129 -3.60 3.04 -16.47
N THR A 130 -2.84 2.47 -17.38
CA THR A 130 -1.76 1.52 -17.07
C THR A 130 -0.66 2.16 -16.22
N CYS A 131 -0.04 1.37 -15.34
CA CYS A 131 1.10 1.82 -14.54
C CYS A 131 2.37 1.74 -15.39
N ASN A 132 2.86 2.89 -15.84
CA ASN A 132 4.11 3.01 -16.61
C ASN A 132 5.31 3.43 -15.75
N VAL A 133 5.18 3.39 -14.44
CA VAL A 133 6.29 3.72 -13.55
C VAL A 133 7.29 2.58 -13.59
N PRO A 134 8.56 2.85 -13.93
CA PRO A 134 9.60 1.82 -13.90
C PRO A 134 9.74 1.28 -12.49
N VAL A 135 9.92 -0.03 -12.40
CA VAL A 135 10.13 -0.72 -11.12
C VAL A 135 11.55 -1.22 -11.07
N VAL A 136 12.24 -0.83 -10.04
CA VAL A 136 13.57 -1.32 -9.74
C VAL A 136 13.43 -2.59 -8.90
N PRO A 137 14.20 -3.66 -9.20
CA PRO A 137 14.21 -4.84 -8.34
C PRO A 137 14.60 -4.51 -6.91
N VAL A 138 13.97 -5.19 -5.95
CA VAL A 138 14.27 -4.98 -4.53
C VAL A 138 15.72 -5.34 -4.23
N GLY A 139 16.42 -4.47 -3.49
CA GLY A 139 17.82 -4.66 -3.13
C GLY A 139 18.81 -4.30 -4.23
N GLU A 140 18.36 -3.65 -5.30
CA GLU A 140 19.24 -3.15 -6.35
C GLU A 140 19.72 -1.73 -6.03
N THR A 141 21.00 -1.49 -6.28
CA THR A 141 21.58 -0.16 -6.11
C THR A 141 21.08 0.79 -7.19
N VAL A 142 20.54 1.92 -6.77
CA VAL A 142 20.03 2.95 -7.66
C VAL A 142 20.66 4.30 -7.37
N TRP A 143 20.74 5.14 -8.41
CA TRP A 143 21.02 6.54 -8.25
C TRP A 143 19.70 7.31 -8.19
N TYR A 144 19.50 8.09 -7.17
CA TYR A 144 18.29 8.89 -7.02
C TYR A 144 18.63 10.36 -6.74
N LYS A 145 17.69 11.21 -7.08
CA LYS A 145 17.74 12.62 -6.79
C LYS A 145 16.65 12.97 -5.80
N GLU A 146 17.01 13.67 -4.73
CA GLU A 146 16.00 14.23 -3.84
C GLU A 146 15.20 15.31 -4.58
N LEU A 147 13.87 15.24 -4.44
CA LEU A 147 13.00 16.30 -4.91
C LEU A 147 13.09 17.43 -3.89
N GLY A 148 13.82 18.49 -4.22
CA GLY A 148 13.81 19.71 -3.41
C GLY A 148 12.40 20.27 -3.28
N ASP A 149 12.13 20.97 -2.20
CA ASP A 149 10.84 21.59 -1.88
C ASP A 149 10.46 22.77 -2.81
N GLY A 150 11.24 23.01 -3.86
CA GLY A 150 11.03 24.06 -4.84
C GLY A 150 11.52 25.44 -4.43
N SER A 151 12.09 25.58 -3.22
CA SER A 151 12.64 26.87 -2.72
C SER A 151 14.02 27.19 -3.30
N ASP A 152 14.80 26.19 -3.68
CA ASP A 152 16.15 26.36 -4.24
C ASP A 152 16.19 26.24 -5.78
N ARG A 153 15.60 27.24 -6.45
CA ARG A 153 15.75 27.37 -7.91
C ARG A 153 17.12 27.90 -8.36
N LYS A 154 18.04 28.16 -7.45
CA LYS A 154 19.28 28.90 -7.76
C LYS A 154 20.41 28.08 -8.34
N ASP A 155 20.40 26.75 -8.19
CA ASP A 155 21.47 25.90 -8.71
C ASP A 155 20.97 24.72 -9.55
N LYS A 156 20.53 25.03 -10.77
CA LYS A 156 20.21 23.99 -11.76
C LYS A 156 21.44 23.17 -12.21
N ALA A 157 22.63 23.62 -11.89
CA ALA A 157 23.89 22.96 -12.25
C ALA A 157 24.38 21.97 -11.18
N ASN A 158 23.93 22.10 -9.93
CA ASN A 158 24.37 21.27 -8.82
C ASN A 158 23.30 20.17 -8.56
N THR A 159 23.21 19.23 -9.48
CA THR A 159 22.35 18.05 -9.34
C THR A 159 23.11 17.00 -8.57
N GLU A 160 22.96 16.97 -7.26
CA GLU A 160 23.54 15.89 -6.45
C GLU A 160 22.70 14.62 -6.63
N TRP A 161 23.35 13.58 -7.12
CA TRP A 161 22.81 12.25 -7.20
C TRP A 161 23.31 11.43 -6.03
N PHE A 162 22.38 10.82 -5.31
CA PHE A 162 22.68 9.96 -4.19
C PHE A 162 22.57 8.49 -4.62
N LYS A 163 23.49 7.68 -4.11
CA LYS A 163 23.44 6.24 -4.29
C LYS A 163 22.66 5.62 -3.14
N GLY A 164 21.62 4.88 -3.46
CA GLY A 164 20.79 4.16 -2.49
C GLY A 164 20.58 2.70 -2.89
N VAL A 165 20.20 1.87 -1.93
CA VAL A 165 19.81 0.48 -2.12
C VAL A 165 18.35 0.31 -1.75
#